data_35129ddc4a3095bde7ef51cafa6724ab
#
_entry.id   35129ddc4a3095bde7ef51cafa6724ab
#
_cell.length_a   1.000
_cell.length_b   1.000
_cell.length_c   1.000
_cell.angle_alpha   90.00
_cell.angle_beta   90.00
_cell.angle_gamma   90.00
#
_symmetry.space_group_name_H-M   'P 1'
#
loop_
_entity.id
_entity.type
_entity.pdbx_description
1 polymer ?
#
loop_
_entity_poly.entity_id
_entity_poly.type
_entity_poly.pdbx_seq_one_letter_code
_entity_poly.pdbx_strand_id
1 'polypeptide(L)'
;KQFIDQGEIGELAILRICHMTPGLAPGEGHEYEGPAFHDCGMHYVDIARWYAGCEYKTWHAQGVNMWSYKDPWWVQCHGTFQNGVVFDITQGFVYGQLSKDQTHNSYVDIIGTKGIARMTHDFKTAVVDLRGVTQTHHIEKPFGGKNIDVLCDLFADSIETGIRNPKLPLIRDSAIASEYAWTFLH
;
A
#
# COMPACT_ATOMS: atom_id res chain seq x y z
N LYS A 1 -4.70 0.27 11.75
CA LYS A 1 -4.83 1.64 12.29
C LYS A 1 -5.28 1.62 13.74
N GLN A 2 -6.38 0.93 14.08
CA GLN A 2 -6.88 0.84 15.46
C GLN A 2 -5.78 0.43 16.44
N PHE A 3 -4.97 -0.59 16.15
CA PHE A 3 -3.87 -1.06 16.98
C PHE A 3 -2.80 0.02 17.22
N ILE A 4 -2.54 0.85 16.21
CA ILE A 4 -1.65 2.02 16.33
C ILE A 4 -2.28 3.06 17.25
N ASP A 5 -3.55 3.40 17.03
CA ASP A 5 -4.26 4.45 17.76
C ASP A 5 -4.49 4.09 19.24
N GLN A 6 -4.50 2.80 19.56
CA GLN A 6 -4.53 2.29 20.94
C GLN A 6 -3.17 2.36 21.65
N GLY A 7 -2.11 2.78 20.96
CA GLY A 7 -0.76 2.89 21.52
C GLY A 7 -0.02 1.55 21.69
N GLU A 8 -0.55 0.46 21.17
CA GLU A 8 0.01 -0.88 21.34
C GLU A 8 1.43 -1.03 20.75
N ILE A 9 1.75 -0.27 19.72
CA ILE A 9 3.10 -0.26 19.13
C ILE A 9 3.98 0.90 19.65
N GLY A 10 3.46 1.73 20.56
CA GLY A 10 4.11 2.98 20.96
C GLY A 10 4.05 4.02 19.84
N GLU A 11 5.11 4.82 19.70
CA GLU A 11 5.23 5.78 18.60
C GLU A 11 5.59 5.04 17.30
N LEU A 12 4.90 5.37 16.22
CA LEU A 12 5.21 4.84 14.89
C LEU A 12 6.58 5.34 14.44
N ALA A 13 7.44 4.43 14.02
CA ALA A 13 8.81 4.76 13.59
C ALA A 13 9.06 4.45 12.12
N ILE A 14 8.62 3.28 11.65
CA ILE A 14 8.92 2.80 10.29
C ILE A 14 7.68 2.17 9.69
N LEU A 15 7.41 2.52 8.43
CA LEU A 15 6.43 1.86 7.55
C LEU A 15 7.15 1.21 6.38
N ARG A 16 6.96 -0.09 6.17
CA ARG A 16 7.47 -0.80 5.01
C ARG A 16 6.32 -1.47 4.29
N ILE A 17 6.19 -1.16 3.02
CA ILE A 17 5.15 -1.72 2.16
C ILE A 17 5.81 -2.32 0.93
N CYS A 18 5.53 -3.57 0.66
CA CYS A 18 5.98 -4.26 -0.52
C CYS A 18 4.79 -4.88 -1.23
N HIS A 19 4.68 -4.65 -2.53
CA HIS A 19 3.71 -5.33 -3.36
C HIS A 19 4.35 -5.69 -4.71
N MET A 20 4.83 -6.91 -4.77
CA MET A 20 5.50 -7.46 -5.93
C MET A 20 4.71 -8.63 -6.48
N THR A 21 4.23 -8.48 -7.71
CA THR A 21 3.43 -9.51 -8.38
C THR A 21 3.99 -9.81 -9.77
N PRO A 22 3.79 -11.01 -10.30
CA PRO A 22 3.87 -11.24 -11.73
C PRO A 22 2.62 -10.60 -12.34
N GLY A 23 2.71 -9.92 -13.43
CA GLY A 23 1.52 -9.29 -13.98
C GLY A 23 1.68 -8.81 -15.39
N LEU A 24 2.91 -8.62 -15.84
CA LEU A 24 3.13 -7.92 -17.09
C LEU A 24 4.24 -8.55 -17.90
N ALA A 25 3.87 -9.46 -18.79
CA ALA A 25 4.73 -9.82 -19.92
C ALA A 25 4.55 -8.77 -21.04
N PRO A 26 5.60 -8.50 -21.82
CA PRO A 26 5.48 -7.62 -22.99
C PRO A 26 4.33 -8.06 -23.89
N GLY A 27 3.47 -7.10 -24.26
CA GLY A 27 2.32 -7.34 -25.13
C GLY A 27 1.02 -7.76 -24.43
N GLU A 28 0.96 -7.78 -23.12
CA GLU A 28 -0.28 -8.06 -22.36
C GLU A 28 -1.22 -6.85 -22.23
N GLY A 29 -0.81 -5.67 -22.75
CA GLY A 29 -1.67 -4.49 -22.83
C GLY A 29 -1.60 -3.53 -21.64
N HIS A 30 -0.96 -3.92 -20.55
CA HIS A 30 -0.84 -3.09 -19.36
C HIS A 30 0.07 -1.86 -19.53
N GLU A 31 0.91 -1.86 -20.57
CA GLU A 31 1.74 -0.71 -20.94
C GLU A 31 0.93 0.56 -21.23
N TYR A 32 -0.37 0.44 -21.43
CA TYR A 32 -1.29 1.56 -21.63
C TYR A 32 -1.86 2.13 -20.33
N GLU A 33 -1.68 1.45 -19.21
CA GLU A 33 -2.22 1.87 -17.89
C GLU A 33 -1.33 2.92 -17.22
N GLY A 34 -0.15 3.17 -17.77
CA GLY A 34 0.82 4.11 -17.23
C GLY A 34 1.91 3.44 -16.38
N PRO A 35 2.77 4.23 -15.73
CA PRO A 35 3.82 3.69 -14.87
C PRO A 35 3.23 2.86 -13.73
N ALA A 36 3.82 1.70 -13.44
CA ALA A 36 3.31 0.77 -12.43
C ALA A 36 3.07 1.43 -11.07
N PHE A 37 3.94 2.36 -10.67
CA PHE A 37 3.82 3.06 -9.40
C PHE A 37 2.68 4.07 -9.38
N HIS A 38 2.32 4.66 -10.51
CA HIS A 38 1.16 5.53 -10.63
C HIS A 38 -0.14 4.73 -10.79
N ASP A 39 -0.11 3.62 -11.49
CA ASP A 39 -1.28 2.75 -11.63
C ASP A 39 -1.66 2.10 -10.29
N CYS A 40 -0.81 1.29 -9.72
CA CYS A 40 -1.09 0.53 -8.49
C CYS A 40 -0.40 1.10 -7.25
N GLY A 41 0.78 1.67 -7.40
CA GLY A 41 1.61 2.20 -6.30
C GLY A 41 0.93 3.31 -5.52
N MET A 42 0.05 4.09 -6.14
CA MET A 42 -0.69 5.15 -5.46
C MET A 42 -1.55 4.64 -4.29
N HIS A 43 -2.01 3.40 -4.32
CA HIS A 43 -2.72 2.78 -3.20
C HIS A 43 -1.82 2.63 -1.96
N TYR A 44 -0.55 2.30 -2.18
CA TYR A 44 0.44 2.13 -1.11
C TYR A 44 0.96 3.46 -0.61
N VAL A 45 1.04 4.44 -1.48
CA VAL A 45 1.32 5.85 -1.12
C VAL A 45 0.21 6.39 -0.23
N ASP A 46 -1.05 6.17 -0.58
CA ASP A 46 -2.20 6.65 0.20
C ASP A 46 -2.29 5.96 1.57
N ILE A 47 -2.19 4.63 1.62
CA ILE A 47 -2.28 3.89 2.88
C ILE A 47 -1.10 4.23 3.82
N ALA A 48 0.08 4.51 3.30
CA ALA A 48 1.22 4.94 4.11
C ALA A 48 0.97 6.31 4.75
N ARG A 49 0.42 7.27 4.00
CA ARG A 49 -0.02 8.57 4.50
C ARG A 49 -1.05 8.42 5.62
N TRP A 50 -2.04 7.55 5.40
CA TRP A 50 -3.09 7.27 6.38
C TRP A 50 -2.55 6.66 7.68
N TYR A 51 -1.56 5.76 7.60
CA TYR A 51 -0.89 5.23 8.79
C TYR A 51 -0.06 6.29 9.50
N ALA A 52 0.75 7.06 8.76
CA ALA A 52 1.60 8.11 9.31
C ALA A 52 0.80 9.28 9.91
N GLY A 53 -0.38 9.56 9.34
CA GLY A 53 -1.24 10.67 9.77
C GLY A 53 -0.73 12.05 9.36
N CYS A 54 0.21 12.12 8.43
CA CYS A 54 0.76 13.37 7.89
C CYS A 54 1.36 13.17 6.50
N GLU A 55 1.80 14.26 5.88
CA GLU A 55 2.33 14.26 4.52
C GLU A 55 3.81 13.84 4.46
N TYR A 56 4.24 13.41 3.28
CA TYR A 56 5.64 13.12 2.96
C TYR A 56 6.48 14.39 3.08
N LYS A 57 7.73 14.23 3.54
CA LYS A 57 8.69 15.34 3.70
C LYS A 57 9.87 15.20 2.76
N THR A 58 10.46 14.03 2.71
CA THR A 58 11.61 13.73 1.83
C THR A 58 11.40 12.36 1.20
N TRP A 59 11.90 12.20 -0.03
CA TRP A 59 11.90 10.90 -0.70
C TRP A 59 13.04 10.78 -1.69
N HIS A 60 13.36 9.54 -1.96
CA HIS A 60 14.25 9.12 -3.04
C HIS A 60 13.67 7.85 -3.65
N ALA A 61 13.54 7.82 -4.97
CA ALA A 61 13.00 6.67 -5.67
C ALA A 61 13.99 6.14 -6.70
N GLN A 62 13.92 4.84 -6.93
CA GLN A 62 14.64 4.12 -7.98
C GLN A 62 13.65 3.26 -8.75
N GLY A 63 13.72 3.32 -10.06
CA GLY A 63 12.92 2.48 -10.94
C GLY A 63 13.80 1.57 -11.80
N VAL A 64 13.27 0.41 -12.13
CA VAL A 64 13.91 -0.49 -13.09
C VAL A 64 13.02 -0.61 -14.33
N ASN A 65 13.57 -0.21 -15.47
CA ASN A 65 12.96 -0.46 -16.77
C ASN A 65 13.38 -1.85 -17.21
N MET A 66 12.39 -2.69 -17.46
CA MET A 66 12.60 -4.04 -17.97
C MET A 66 12.01 -4.15 -19.37
N TRP A 67 12.60 -5.01 -20.18
CA TRP A 67 12.26 -5.20 -21.60
C TRP A 67 12.31 -3.88 -22.37
N SER A 68 11.29 -3.57 -23.17
CA SER A 68 11.18 -2.36 -23.97
C SER A 68 10.20 -1.33 -23.42
N TYR A 69 9.75 -1.49 -22.18
CA TYR A 69 8.85 -0.53 -21.55
C TYR A 69 9.53 0.83 -21.36
N LYS A 70 8.77 1.88 -21.66
CA LYS A 70 9.21 3.26 -21.47
C LYS A 70 9.35 3.61 -20.01
N ASP A 71 8.36 3.20 -19.21
CA ASP A 71 8.24 3.51 -17.79
C ASP A 71 8.73 2.33 -16.92
N PRO A 72 9.24 2.58 -15.71
CA PRO A 72 9.66 1.51 -14.82
C PRO A 72 8.45 0.71 -14.32
N TRP A 73 8.55 -0.61 -14.37
CA TRP A 73 7.57 -1.55 -13.86
C TRP A 73 7.95 -2.14 -12.50
N TRP A 74 9.02 -1.68 -11.94
CA TRP A 74 9.43 -1.86 -10.56
C TRP A 74 9.98 -0.55 -10.03
N VAL A 75 9.47 -0.11 -8.90
CA VAL A 75 9.89 1.12 -8.23
C VAL A 75 10.02 0.86 -6.74
N GLN A 76 11.11 1.34 -6.18
CA GLN A 76 11.32 1.47 -4.74
C GLN A 76 11.43 2.95 -4.40
N CYS A 77 10.64 3.38 -3.43
CA CYS A 77 10.68 4.73 -2.90
C CYS A 77 10.83 4.68 -1.38
N HIS A 78 11.77 5.45 -0.83
CA HIS A 78 11.99 5.56 0.60
C HIS A 78 12.20 7.01 1.01
N GLY A 79 11.97 7.32 2.28
CA GLY A 79 12.14 8.67 2.79
C GLY A 79 11.52 8.87 4.17
N THR A 80 11.08 10.09 4.44
CA THR A 80 10.49 10.45 5.72
C THR A 80 9.18 11.21 5.57
N PHE A 81 8.29 11.03 6.51
CA PHE A 81 7.12 11.86 6.73
C PHE A 81 7.46 13.11 7.56
N GLN A 82 6.55 14.09 7.60
CA GLN A 82 6.73 15.34 8.35
C GLN A 82 6.94 15.11 9.85
N ASN A 83 6.37 14.05 10.41
CA ASN A 83 6.53 13.65 11.81
C ASN A 83 7.80 12.81 12.08
N GLY A 84 8.65 12.59 11.08
CA GLY A 84 9.90 11.85 11.20
C GLY A 84 9.77 10.34 11.00
N VAL A 85 8.57 9.80 10.80
CA VAL A 85 8.38 8.38 10.44
C VAL A 85 9.10 8.08 9.14
N VAL A 86 9.89 7.02 9.11
CA VAL A 86 10.57 6.54 7.90
C VAL A 86 9.64 5.64 7.10
N PHE A 87 9.67 5.74 5.79
CA PHE A 87 8.94 4.82 4.91
C PHE A 87 9.83 4.14 3.88
N ASP A 88 9.41 2.95 3.45
CA ASP A 88 9.94 2.19 2.32
C ASP A 88 8.74 1.57 1.60
N ILE A 89 8.51 1.98 0.36
CA ILE A 89 7.43 1.47 -0.50
C ILE A 89 8.07 0.87 -1.73
N THR A 90 7.88 -0.43 -1.94
CA THR A 90 8.32 -1.15 -3.13
C THR A 90 7.11 -1.72 -3.85
N GLN A 91 6.98 -1.41 -5.12
CA GLN A 91 5.88 -1.92 -5.94
C GLN A 91 6.39 -2.30 -7.34
N GLY A 92 5.89 -3.40 -7.87
CA GLY A 92 6.21 -3.82 -9.22
C GLY A 92 5.41 -5.01 -9.71
N PHE A 93 5.33 -5.12 -11.02
CA PHE A 93 4.63 -6.20 -11.72
C PHE A 93 5.58 -7.17 -12.44
N VAL A 94 6.84 -7.16 -12.10
CA VAL A 94 7.89 -7.93 -12.77
C VAL A 94 8.48 -9.04 -11.90
N TYR A 95 7.71 -9.50 -10.91
CA TYR A 95 8.18 -10.47 -9.92
C TYR A 95 8.03 -11.90 -10.42
N GLY A 96 9.11 -12.44 -10.98
CA GLY A 96 9.13 -13.81 -11.48
C GLY A 96 8.17 -14.07 -12.66
N GLN A 97 7.91 -13.06 -13.46
CA GLN A 97 6.89 -13.04 -14.49
C GLN A 97 6.97 -14.15 -15.53
N LEU A 98 8.19 -14.48 -15.97
CA LEU A 98 8.45 -15.55 -16.92
C LEU A 98 8.88 -16.86 -16.23
N SER A 99 8.72 -16.94 -14.90
CA SER A 99 8.99 -18.15 -14.16
C SER A 99 7.93 -19.20 -14.43
N LYS A 100 8.33 -20.47 -14.45
CA LYS A 100 7.41 -21.59 -14.60
C LYS A 100 6.32 -21.58 -13.52
N ASP A 101 6.72 -21.32 -12.29
CA ASP A 101 5.83 -21.22 -11.15
C ASP A 101 5.89 -19.78 -10.63
N GLN A 102 4.85 -19.01 -10.92
CA GLN A 102 4.76 -17.61 -10.51
C GLN A 102 4.45 -17.51 -9.01
N THR A 103 4.94 -16.46 -8.38
CA THR A 103 4.72 -16.19 -6.96
C THR A 103 4.53 -14.69 -6.71
N HIS A 104 4.20 -14.33 -5.49
CA HIS A 104 3.97 -12.97 -5.03
C HIS A 104 4.81 -12.68 -3.80
N ASN A 105 5.14 -11.41 -3.59
CA ASN A 105 5.73 -10.93 -2.35
C ASN A 105 4.99 -9.67 -1.93
N SER A 106 4.03 -9.81 -1.02
CA SER A 106 3.21 -8.70 -0.56
C SER A 106 3.17 -8.67 0.96
N TYR A 107 3.62 -7.54 1.54
CA TYR A 107 3.56 -7.33 2.98
C TYR A 107 3.43 -5.85 3.34
N VAL A 108 2.92 -5.61 4.52
CA VAL A 108 2.95 -4.32 5.21
C VAL A 108 3.54 -4.53 6.59
N ASP A 109 4.65 -3.87 6.89
CA ASP A 109 5.25 -3.81 8.23
C ASP A 109 5.04 -2.42 8.82
N ILE A 110 4.43 -2.38 9.98
CA ILE A 110 4.21 -1.18 10.79
C ILE A 110 5.02 -1.37 12.06
N ILE A 111 6.11 -0.62 12.19
CA ILE A 111 7.08 -0.80 13.27
C ILE A 111 7.05 0.44 14.16
N GLY A 112 6.74 0.22 15.41
CA GLY A 112 6.75 1.26 16.43
C GLY A 112 7.85 1.06 17.47
N THR A 113 7.95 1.97 18.41
CA THR A 113 8.97 1.96 19.48
C THR A 113 8.77 0.86 20.51
N LYS A 114 7.57 0.25 20.54
CA LYS A 114 7.20 -0.77 21.55
C LYS A 114 6.56 -2.03 20.97
N GLY A 115 6.26 -2.04 19.69
CA GLY A 115 5.59 -3.17 19.07
C GLY A 115 5.57 -3.11 17.56
N ILE A 116 4.99 -4.14 16.94
CA ILE A 116 4.88 -4.26 15.49
C ILE A 116 3.49 -4.74 15.09
N ALA A 117 3.09 -4.35 13.88
CA ALA A 117 2.00 -4.98 13.14
C ALA A 117 2.51 -5.38 11.76
N ARG A 118 2.32 -6.64 11.39
CA ARG A 118 2.69 -7.16 10.08
C ARG A 118 1.51 -7.81 9.42
N MET A 119 1.31 -7.53 8.14
CA MET A 119 0.38 -8.24 7.28
C MET A 119 1.13 -8.81 6.08
N THR A 120 0.81 -10.04 5.72
CA THR A 120 1.23 -10.67 4.46
C THR A 120 0.02 -11.28 3.78
N HIS A 121 0.07 -11.40 2.46
CA HIS A 121 -0.93 -12.17 1.71
C HIS A 121 -0.33 -12.74 0.42
N ASP A 122 -0.96 -13.82 -0.04
CA ASP A 122 -0.64 -14.51 -1.30
C ASP A 122 -1.84 -14.53 -2.28
N PHE A 123 -2.82 -13.64 -2.09
CA PHE A 123 -4.12 -13.58 -2.78
C PHE A 123 -5.06 -14.75 -2.51
N LYS A 124 -4.69 -15.68 -1.64
CA LYS A 124 -5.55 -16.78 -1.15
C LYS A 124 -5.77 -16.63 0.34
N THR A 125 -4.70 -16.38 1.06
CA THR A 125 -4.68 -16.23 2.52
C THR A 125 -4.06 -14.90 2.89
N ALA A 126 -4.64 -14.24 3.87
CA ALA A 126 -4.05 -13.08 4.54
C ALA A 126 -3.68 -13.46 5.99
N VAL A 127 -2.46 -13.14 6.37
CA VAL A 127 -1.93 -13.35 7.72
C VAL A 127 -1.62 -12.00 8.35
N VAL A 128 -2.10 -11.78 9.56
CA VAL A 128 -1.83 -10.56 10.33
C VAL A 128 -1.26 -10.95 11.69
N ASP A 129 -0.04 -10.49 11.95
CA ASP A 129 0.64 -10.59 13.23
C ASP A 129 0.66 -9.23 13.92
N LEU A 130 0.10 -9.15 15.10
CA LEU A 130 0.11 -7.97 15.95
C LEU A 130 0.84 -8.32 17.24
N ARG A 131 1.89 -7.58 17.56
CA ARG A 131 2.67 -7.75 18.79
C ARG A 131 2.79 -6.40 19.46
N GLY A 132 1.88 -6.17 20.39
CA GLY A 132 1.76 -4.92 21.13
C GLY A 132 2.26 -5.03 22.56
N VAL A 133 2.11 -3.93 23.29
CA VAL A 133 2.51 -3.83 24.70
C VAL A 133 1.62 -4.71 25.59
N THR A 134 0.32 -4.73 25.32
CA THR A 134 -0.67 -5.42 26.16
C THR A 134 -1.28 -6.64 25.48
N GLN A 135 -1.20 -6.75 24.16
CA GLN A 135 -1.85 -7.81 23.40
C GLN A 135 -1.02 -8.30 22.23
N THR A 136 -1.18 -9.58 21.94
CA THR A 136 -0.59 -10.24 20.77
C THR A 136 -1.68 -11.01 20.03
N HIS A 137 -1.75 -10.82 18.73
CA HIS A 137 -2.71 -11.54 17.89
C HIS A 137 -2.00 -12.14 16.69
N HIS A 138 -2.40 -13.34 16.35
CA HIS A 138 -2.11 -14.00 15.07
C HIS A 138 -3.45 -14.32 14.41
N ILE A 139 -3.67 -13.75 13.24
CA ILE A 139 -4.94 -13.89 12.52
C ILE A 139 -4.62 -14.40 11.12
N GLU A 140 -5.16 -15.56 10.79
CA GLU A 140 -5.11 -16.12 9.45
C GLU A 140 -6.54 -16.26 8.93
N LYS A 141 -6.78 -15.79 7.71
CA LYS A 141 -8.09 -15.87 7.07
C LYS A 141 -7.97 -15.86 5.55
N PRO A 142 -9.00 -16.34 4.84
CA PRO A 142 -9.07 -16.18 3.41
C PRO A 142 -8.92 -14.71 3.01
N PHE A 143 -8.19 -14.45 1.93
CA PHE A 143 -8.04 -13.09 1.39
C PHE A 143 -9.38 -12.61 0.84
N GLY A 144 -9.95 -11.56 1.43
CA GLY A 144 -11.30 -11.07 1.16
C GLY A 144 -11.44 -10.23 -0.11
N GLY A 145 -10.36 -10.07 -0.90
CA GLY A 145 -10.39 -9.22 -2.08
C GLY A 145 -10.49 -7.72 -1.77
N LYS A 146 -11.04 -6.96 -2.68
CA LYS A 146 -11.07 -5.49 -2.63
C LYS A 146 -12.22 -4.89 -1.79
N ASN A 147 -13.13 -5.71 -1.26
CA ASN A 147 -14.31 -5.27 -0.49
C ASN A 147 -15.12 -4.14 -1.19
N ILE A 148 -15.30 -4.26 -2.49
CA ILE A 148 -16.03 -3.26 -3.29
C ILE A 148 -17.51 -3.18 -2.87
N ASP A 149 -18.10 -4.28 -2.48
CA ASP A 149 -19.44 -4.39 -1.91
C ASP A 149 -19.60 -3.46 -0.69
N VAL A 150 -18.68 -3.53 0.25
CA VAL A 150 -18.66 -2.65 1.44
C VAL A 150 -18.54 -1.17 1.04
N LEU A 151 -17.71 -0.85 0.04
CA LEU A 151 -17.59 0.51 -0.48
C LEU A 151 -18.91 1.01 -1.08
N CYS A 152 -19.57 0.16 -1.87
CA CYS A 152 -20.89 0.47 -2.46
C CYS A 152 -21.96 0.73 -1.39
N ASP A 153 -22.00 -0.10 -0.35
CA ASP A 153 -22.94 0.06 0.76
C ASP A 153 -22.72 1.39 1.51
N LEU A 154 -21.47 1.73 1.83
CA LEU A 154 -21.12 3.01 2.47
C LEU A 154 -21.50 4.22 1.60
N PHE A 155 -21.39 4.07 0.28
CA PHE A 155 -21.74 5.12 -0.65
C PHE A 155 -23.29 5.26 -0.77
N ALA A 156 -24.01 4.15 -0.86
CA ALA A 156 -25.48 4.14 -0.88
C ALA A 156 -26.06 4.77 0.39
N ASP A 157 -25.57 4.38 1.58
CA ASP A 157 -25.93 4.97 2.87
C ASP A 157 -25.72 6.48 2.89
N SER A 158 -24.64 6.95 2.31
CA SER A 158 -24.33 8.39 2.21
C SER A 158 -25.33 9.14 1.32
N ILE A 159 -25.81 8.52 0.25
CA ILE A 159 -26.83 9.10 -0.63
C ILE A 159 -28.18 9.13 0.08
N GLU A 160 -28.60 8.03 0.69
CA GLU A 160 -29.89 7.90 1.38
C GLU A 160 -30.01 8.86 2.56
N THR A 161 -28.96 9.04 3.33
CA THR A 161 -28.96 9.91 4.50
C THR A 161 -28.64 11.37 4.19
N GLY A 162 -28.10 11.66 3.00
CA GLY A 162 -27.56 12.98 2.64
C GLY A 162 -26.30 13.37 3.42
N ILE A 163 -25.70 12.43 4.16
CA ILE A 163 -24.51 12.66 5.00
C ILE A 163 -23.41 11.72 4.53
N ARG A 164 -22.26 12.26 4.12
CA ARG A 164 -21.12 11.43 3.73
C ARG A 164 -20.65 10.54 4.88
N ASN A 165 -20.60 9.23 4.64
CA ASN A 165 -20.06 8.31 5.62
C ASN A 165 -18.56 8.62 5.86
N PRO A 166 -18.11 8.77 7.12
CA PRO A 166 -16.72 9.17 7.43
C PRO A 166 -15.66 8.12 7.02
N LYS A 167 -16.05 6.89 6.73
CA LYS A 167 -15.16 5.84 6.21
C LYS A 167 -14.86 5.98 4.72
N LEU A 168 -15.64 6.77 3.99
CA LEU A 168 -15.36 7.04 2.59
C LEU A 168 -14.19 8.02 2.46
N PRO A 169 -13.21 7.76 1.58
CA PRO A 169 -12.13 8.70 1.31
C PRO A 169 -12.66 9.98 0.69
N LEU A 170 -11.91 11.06 0.83
CA LEU A 170 -12.16 12.28 0.08
C LEU A 170 -11.46 12.20 -1.27
N ILE A 171 -12.06 12.76 -2.28
CA ILE A 171 -11.46 12.94 -3.62
C ILE A 171 -10.08 13.63 -3.52
N ARG A 172 -9.94 14.57 -2.58
CA ARG A 172 -8.69 15.26 -2.32
C ARG A 172 -7.58 14.30 -1.88
N ASP A 173 -7.88 13.32 -1.04
CA ASP A 173 -6.88 12.35 -0.55
C ASP A 173 -6.37 11.49 -1.71
N SER A 174 -7.26 11.04 -2.59
CA SER A 174 -6.90 10.29 -3.79
C SER A 174 -6.06 11.12 -4.76
N ALA A 175 -6.40 12.40 -4.96
CA ALA A 175 -5.64 13.31 -5.81
C ALA A 175 -4.23 13.54 -5.27
N ILE A 176 -4.08 13.76 -3.96
CA ILE A 176 -2.77 13.93 -3.31
C ILE A 176 -1.93 12.64 -3.42
N ALA A 177 -2.53 11.48 -3.20
CA ALA A 177 -1.82 10.20 -3.34
C ALA A 177 -1.32 9.98 -4.77
N SER A 178 -2.14 10.31 -5.77
CA SER A 178 -1.78 10.23 -7.17
C SER A 178 -0.65 11.20 -7.54
N GLU A 179 -0.70 12.43 -7.03
CA GLU A 179 0.35 13.43 -7.21
C GLU A 179 1.69 12.98 -6.62
N TYR A 180 1.71 12.45 -5.39
CA TYR A 180 2.92 11.90 -4.80
C TYR A 180 3.45 10.69 -5.59
N ALA A 181 2.60 9.76 -5.97
CA ALA A 181 3.00 8.60 -6.74
C ALA A 181 3.63 8.99 -8.09
N TRP A 182 3.14 10.06 -8.72
CA TRP A 182 3.74 10.64 -9.92
C TRP A 182 5.08 11.31 -9.61
N THR A 183 5.14 12.14 -8.57
CA THR A 183 6.33 12.91 -8.18
C THR A 183 7.49 12.01 -7.73
N PHE A 184 7.20 10.84 -7.14
CA PHE A 184 8.22 9.88 -6.74
C PHE A 184 8.99 9.29 -7.93
N LEU A 185 8.43 9.32 -9.12
CA LEU A 185 9.06 8.81 -10.35
C LEU A 185 9.87 9.85 -11.11
N HIS A 186 9.69 11.14 -10.78
CA HIS A 186 10.24 12.29 -11.49
C HIS A 186 11.00 13.22 -10.54
#